data_f16fc094a770dcbedb1fc9ff66204f57
#
_entry.id   f16fc094a770dcbedb1fc9ff66204f57
#
_cell.length_a   1.000
_cell.length_b   1.000
_cell.length_c   1.000
_cell.angle_alpha   90.00
_cell.angle_beta   90.00
_cell.angle_gamma   90.00
#
_symmetry.space_group_name_H-M   'P 1'
#
loop_
_entity.id
_entity.type
_entity.pdbx_description
1 polymer ?
#
loop_
_entity_poly.entity_id
_entity_poly.type
_entity_poly.pdbx_seq_one_letter_code
_entity_poly.pdbx_strand_id
1 'polypeptide(L)'
;MDSFLACSNLTVRFYEQPNPVLHQVSLSIQKGEKVLILGPSGSGKSTLISVLAGIIPEHMEAEVQGEVMRQRHTGVMFQDPDSQFCMHRVNEEIAFSLENRSVPREQMDDMIQHLMKKVQLDVDPNTDIHTLSGGMKQRLALACLLALEPDVLFFDEPTAQLDPAGRMEIFQLLQQLSAEQNQTMIFVEHVLDGVIEWMDRVILLDHQGRIIADGTPKDVMNTFEGEMKEAGIWRPKIFPEKWSTIVQDSFHPLSQTLLQTFEARKERHETSTNREVIIRTDHLQLSYGKKSIIDDLHLDIKAGDWVAIIGENGSGKSTFLKHVIRLEPIKKGHIFLKGKHLKKWSDRTLYEKAGFVFQNPELQFIQDTVFDEIAFGGRQRNWPESVVQEKTNQLLAEFGLEKHRDVHPFTLSLGQKRRLSVATMLLFDQDVLILDEPTFGQDEKTARELIRRLKERQRQGTTIIMVTHDMELVDECADQVLVFHQGEHVYDGSPFDLFSHQELVTSCELIVPLHYRYMAERKEVMTIAK
;
A
#
# COMPACT_ATOMS: atom_id res chain seq x y z
N MET A 1 26.01 -29.73 -1.95
CA MET A 1 25.48 -28.99 -3.12
C MET A 1 26.08 -27.60 -3.04
N ASP A 2 26.70 -27.13 -4.09
CA ASP A 2 27.33 -25.80 -4.07
C ASP A 2 26.23 -24.73 -4.02
N SER A 3 26.27 -23.87 -3.00
CA SER A 3 25.33 -22.76 -2.86
C SER A 3 25.50 -21.79 -4.01
N PHE A 4 24.39 -21.27 -4.57
CA PHE A 4 24.43 -20.27 -5.64
C PHE A 4 24.61 -18.86 -5.07
N LEU A 5 23.96 -18.57 -3.94
CA LEU A 5 24.07 -17.34 -3.18
C LEU A 5 24.07 -17.72 -1.69
N ALA A 6 24.94 -17.16 -0.87
CA ALA A 6 24.99 -17.50 0.56
C ALA A 6 25.58 -16.39 1.43
N CYS A 7 25.23 -16.41 2.70
CA CYS A 7 25.99 -15.69 3.72
C CYS A 7 26.15 -16.56 4.98
N SER A 8 27.23 -16.31 5.72
CA SER A 8 27.55 -17.02 6.96
C SER A 8 27.88 -16.03 8.07
N ASN A 9 27.16 -16.11 9.19
CA ASN A 9 27.33 -15.25 10.37
C ASN A 9 27.33 -13.75 10.03
N LEU A 10 26.49 -13.37 9.05
CA LEU A 10 26.39 -11.99 8.56
C LEU A 10 25.83 -11.06 9.65
N THR A 11 26.62 -10.06 10.03
CA THR A 11 26.20 -8.98 10.93
C THR A 11 26.45 -7.66 10.21
N VAL A 12 25.45 -6.78 10.19
CA VAL A 12 25.50 -5.48 9.50
C VAL A 12 25.11 -4.37 10.45
N ARG A 13 25.94 -3.34 10.55
CA ARG A 13 25.71 -2.16 11.38
C ARG A 13 26.00 -0.88 10.59
N PHE A 14 25.04 0.04 10.55
CA PHE A 14 25.27 1.38 10.02
C PHE A 14 25.98 2.25 11.05
N TYR A 15 26.88 3.12 10.61
CA TYR A 15 27.73 3.93 11.52
C TYR A 15 26.93 4.82 12.46
N GLU A 16 25.75 5.29 12.02
CA GLU A 16 24.87 6.15 12.82
C GLU A 16 24.00 5.38 13.84
N GLN A 17 24.02 4.04 13.79
CA GLN A 17 23.17 3.20 14.63
C GLN A 17 24.01 2.44 15.67
N PRO A 18 23.62 2.47 16.96
CA PRO A 18 24.36 1.77 18.02
C PRO A 18 24.26 0.24 17.91
N ASN A 19 23.15 -0.27 17.39
CA ASN A 19 22.88 -1.71 17.28
C ASN A 19 22.95 -2.17 15.83
N PRO A 20 23.39 -3.42 15.57
CA PRO A 20 23.33 -4.00 14.24
C PRO A 20 21.90 -4.15 13.76
N VAL A 21 21.69 -3.95 12.45
CA VAL A 21 20.41 -4.16 11.76
C VAL A 21 20.20 -5.64 11.41
N LEU A 22 21.30 -6.34 11.06
CA LEU A 22 21.33 -7.80 10.88
C LEU A 22 22.29 -8.41 11.90
N HIS A 23 21.88 -9.51 12.51
CA HIS A 23 22.65 -10.14 13.57
C HIS A 23 22.86 -11.64 13.32
N GLN A 24 24.09 -12.04 12.94
CA GLN A 24 24.51 -13.43 12.73
C GLN A 24 23.61 -14.22 11.78
N VAL A 25 23.19 -13.58 10.69
CA VAL A 25 22.36 -14.20 9.65
C VAL A 25 23.19 -15.19 8.84
N SER A 26 22.70 -16.43 8.70
CA SER A 26 23.30 -17.46 7.85
C SER A 26 22.22 -18.07 6.98
N LEU A 27 22.42 -18.04 5.66
CA LEU A 27 21.49 -18.64 4.69
C LEU A 27 22.25 -19.07 3.43
N SER A 28 21.66 -19.99 2.68
CA SER A 28 22.14 -20.38 1.36
C SER A 28 20.95 -20.55 0.41
N ILE A 29 21.07 -20.04 -0.82
CA ILE A 29 20.03 -20.07 -1.84
C ILE A 29 20.56 -20.85 -3.03
N GLN A 30 19.72 -21.72 -3.59
CA GLN A 30 20.06 -22.54 -4.74
C GLN A 30 19.74 -21.83 -6.05
N LYS A 31 20.36 -22.23 -7.14
CA LYS A 31 20.03 -21.70 -8.47
C LYS A 31 18.59 -22.06 -8.84
N GLY A 32 17.84 -21.05 -9.29
CA GLY A 32 16.43 -21.20 -9.68
C GLY A 32 15.44 -21.19 -8.51
N GLU A 33 15.90 -21.05 -7.27
CA GLU A 33 15.05 -20.98 -6.08
C GLU A 33 14.33 -19.63 -5.99
N LYS A 34 13.05 -19.63 -5.58
CA LYS A 34 12.22 -18.46 -5.32
C LYS A 34 12.05 -18.34 -3.82
N VAL A 35 12.64 -17.30 -3.24
CA VAL A 35 12.71 -17.10 -1.80
C VAL A 35 11.97 -15.84 -1.40
N LEU A 36 11.09 -15.96 -0.41
CA LEU A 36 10.38 -14.82 0.17
C LEU A 36 10.95 -14.53 1.56
N ILE A 37 11.42 -13.30 1.77
CA ILE A 37 11.93 -12.82 3.04
C ILE A 37 10.85 -12.00 3.74
N LEU A 38 10.42 -12.45 4.90
CA LEU A 38 9.43 -11.83 5.76
C LEU A 38 10.05 -11.30 7.05
N GLY A 39 9.37 -10.36 7.67
CA GLY A 39 9.77 -9.81 8.96
C GLY A 39 9.10 -8.46 9.21
N PRO A 40 9.10 -7.97 10.46
CA PRO A 40 8.53 -6.67 10.81
C PRO A 40 9.24 -5.52 10.10
N SER A 41 8.60 -4.36 10.03
CA SER A 41 9.24 -3.14 9.53
C SER A 41 10.49 -2.82 10.35
N GLY A 42 11.61 -2.55 9.66
CA GLY A 42 12.90 -2.29 10.31
C GLY A 42 13.70 -3.54 10.73
N SER A 43 13.27 -4.76 10.37
CA SER A 43 14.00 -6.01 10.67
C SER A 43 15.22 -6.28 9.78
N GLY A 44 15.55 -5.37 8.86
CA GLY A 44 16.74 -5.51 8.01
C GLY A 44 16.53 -6.28 6.72
N LYS A 45 15.29 -6.53 6.26
CA LYS A 45 14.99 -7.23 4.99
C LYS A 45 15.67 -6.58 3.79
N SER A 46 15.45 -5.28 3.58
CA SER A 46 16.09 -4.51 2.50
C SER A 46 17.62 -4.44 2.66
N THR A 47 18.11 -4.40 3.90
CA THR A 47 19.57 -4.47 4.18
C THR A 47 20.13 -5.83 3.76
N LEU A 48 19.43 -6.92 4.06
CA LEU A 48 19.84 -8.26 3.63
C LEU A 48 19.90 -8.38 2.11
N ILE A 49 18.86 -7.92 1.40
CA ILE A 49 18.88 -7.82 -0.07
C ILE A 49 20.07 -7.00 -0.55
N SER A 50 20.30 -5.81 0.01
CA SER A 50 21.38 -4.91 -0.42
C SER A 50 22.78 -5.53 -0.22
N VAL A 51 22.98 -6.32 0.83
CA VAL A 51 24.24 -7.06 1.03
C VAL A 51 24.40 -8.19 0.02
N LEU A 52 23.37 -9.00 -0.16
CA LEU A 52 23.39 -10.13 -1.10
C LEU A 52 23.51 -9.66 -2.55
N ALA A 53 22.94 -8.51 -2.89
CA ALA A 53 23.07 -7.87 -4.21
C ALA A 53 24.41 -7.17 -4.42
N GLY A 54 25.21 -6.95 -3.38
CA GLY A 54 26.49 -6.28 -3.48
C GLY A 54 26.46 -4.76 -3.39
N ILE A 55 25.32 -4.17 -3.02
CA ILE A 55 25.19 -2.73 -2.80
C ILE A 55 25.88 -2.31 -1.51
N ILE A 56 25.74 -3.11 -0.45
CA ILE A 56 26.45 -2.94 0.81
C ILE A 56 27.63 -3.93 0.84
N PRO A 57 28.84 -3.49 1.17
CA PRO A 57 29.27 -2.13 1.54
C PRO A 57 29.76 -1.27 0.36
N GLU A 58 29.68 -1.73 -0.88
CA GLU A 58 30.37 -1.11 -2.02
C GLU A 58 29.84 0.29 -2.39
N HIS A 59 28.52 0.48 -2.27
CA HIS A 59 27.84 1.74 -2.62
C HIS A 59 27.14 2.41 -1.42
N MET A 60 26.95 1.68 -0.33
CA MET A 60 26.34 2.18 0.90
C MET A 60 27.22 1.76 2.08
N GLU A 61 27.74 2.74 2.80
CA GLU A 61 28.68 2.52 3.89
C GLU A 61 28.01 1.85 5.10
N ALA A 62 28.53 0.67 5.48
CA ALA A 62 28.15 -0.05 6.68
C ALA A 62 29.31 -0.96 7.13
N GLU A 63 29.35 -1.25 8.42
CA GLU A 63 30.22 -2.29 8.95
C GLU A 63 29.59 -3.65 8.68
N VAL A 64 30.27 -4.49 7.89
CA VAL A 64 29.82 -5.83 7.53
C VAL A 64 30.79 -6.85 8.09
N GLN A 65 30.29 -7.78 8.89
CA GLN A 65 31.05 -8.92 9.44
C GLN A 65 30.42 -10.22 8.94
N GLY A 66 31.24 -11.26 8.78
CA GLY A 66 30.83 -12.55 8.21
C GLY A 66 31.28 -12.73 6.78
N GLU A 67 30.85 -13.81 6.14
CA GLU A 67 31.21 -14.15 4.78
C GLU A 67 29.98 -14.06 3.88
N VAL A 68 30.14 -13.51 2.66
CA VAL A 68 29.07 -13.42 1.66
C VAL A 68 29.57 -13.97 0.32
N MET A 69 28.88 -14.98 -0.17
CA MET A 69 29.06 -15.52 -1.52
C MET A 69 27.93 -15.01 -2.41
N ARG A 70 28.26 -14.23 -3.42
CA ARG A 70 27.29 -13.58 -4.32
C ARG A 70 27.62 -13.79 -5.77
N GLN A 71 26.62 -13.61 -6.65
CA GLN A 71 26.79 -13.62 -8.08
C GLN A 71 27.33 -12.28 -8.59
N ARG A 72 27.95 -12.29 -9.77
CA ARG A 72 28.51 -11.09 -10.40
C ARG A 72 27.43 -10.17 -10.97
N HIS A 73 26.41 -10.75 -11.54
CA HIS A 73 25.33 -10.02 -12.22
C HIS A 73 24.05 -10.14 -11.41
N THR A 74 23.75 -9.12 -10.63
CA THR A 74 22.56 -9.03 -9.82
C THR A 74 21.69 -7.87 -10.29
N GLY A 75 20.37 -8.06 -10.28
CA GLY A 75 19.40 -7.01 -10.55
C GLY A 75 18.55 -6.75 -9.31
N VAL A 76 18.38 -5.48 -8.94
CA VAL A 76 17.56 -5.08 -7.80
C VAL A 76 16.45 -4.14 -8.26
N MET A 77 15.23 -4.49 -7.94
CA MET A 77 14.07 -3.62 -8.09
C MET A 77 13.70 -3.07 -6.71
N PHE A 78 13.83 -1.76 -6.54
CA PHE A 78 13.53 -1.09 -5.28
C PHE A 78 12.04 -0.73 -5.17
N GLN A 79 11.60 -0.42 -3.96
CA GLN A 79 10.23 -0.06 -3.63
C GLN A 79 9.69 1.12 -4.46
N ASP A 80 10.54 2.12 -4.74
CA ASP A 80 10.19 3.28 -5.56
C ASP A 80 10.89 3.20 -6.92
N PRO A 81 10.15 2.90 -8.01
CA PRO A 81 10.74 2.83 -9.35
C PRO A 81 11.25 4.19 -9.85
N ASP A 82 10.63 5.31 -9.43
CA ASP A 82 11.06 6.65 -9.85
C ASP A 82 12.49 6.98 -9.38
N SER A 83 12.92 6.41 -8.26
CA SER A 83 14.28 6.57 -7.75
C SER A 83 15.35 5.85 -8.57
N GLN A 84 14.95 4.94 -9.47
CA GLN A 84 15.86 4.16 -10.32
C GLN A 84 16.04 4.76 -11.72
N PHE A 85 15.10 5.60 -12.18
CA PHE A 85 15.13 6.14 -13.54
C PHE A 85 16.11 7.31 -13.66
N CYS A 86 16.96 7.23 -14.70
CA CYS A 86 17.97 8.24 -15.02
C CYS A 86 17.60 9.07 -16.26
N MET A 87 16.74 8.52 -17.14
CA MET A 87 16.36 9.13 -18.40
C MET A 87 14.93 9.68 -18.36
N HIS A 88 14.55 10.43 -19.41
CA HIS A 88 13.21 11.02 -19.48
C HIS A 88 12.22 10.17 -20.28
N ARG A 89 12.70 9.29 -21.15
CA ARG A 89 11.86 8.49 -22.06
C ARG A 89 12.07 7.01 -21.86
N VAL A 90 11.02 6.23 -22.13
CA VAL A 90 11.00 4.77 -21.98
C VAL A 90 12.13 4.10 -22.77
N ASN A 91 12.29 4.43 -24.07
CA ASN A 91 13.35 3.87 -24.88
C ASN A 91 14.76 4.25 -24.41
N GLU A 92 14.95 5.49 -23.95
CA GLU A 92 16.24 5.98 -23.44
C GLU A 92 16.64 5.24 -22.16
N GLU A 93 15.68 4.97 -21.25
CA GLU A 93 15.92 4.24 -20.00
C GLU A 93 16.32 2.78 -20.24
N ILE A 94 15.62 2.08 -21.16
CA ILE A 94 15.97 0.70 -21.52
C ILE A 94 17.31 0.69 -22.28
N ALA A 95 17.54 1.66 -23.19
CA ALA A 95 18.80 1.77 -23.92
C ALA A 95 19.98 1.97 -22.96
N PHE A 96 19.84 2.80 -21.92
CA PHE A 96 20.86 2.99 -20.89
C PHE A 96 21.26 1.68 -20.20
N SER A 97 20.29 0.82 -19.89
CA SER A 97 20.58 -0.52 -19.34
C SER A 97 21.31 -1.42 -20.33
N LEU A 98 20.95 -1.37 -21.61
CA LEU A 98 21.64 -2.13 -22.68
C LEU A 98 23.06 -1.62 -22.95
N GLU A 99 23.29 -0.30 -22.87
CA GLU A 99 24.61 0.33 -22.97
C GLU A 99 25.54 -0.15 -21.86
N ASN A 100 25.04 -0.23 -20.62
CA ASN A 100 25.80 -0.75 -19.47
C ASN A 100 26.25 -2.20 -19.70
N ARG A 101 25.54 -2.96 -20.53
CA ARG A 101 25.89 -4.31 -20.96
C ARG A 101 26.74 -4.34 -22.23
N SER A 102 27.08 -3.17 -22.78
CA SER A 102 27.85 -3.02 -24.02
C SER A 102 27.16 -3.65 -25.25
N VAL A 103 25.84 -3.62 -25.33
CA VAL A 103 25.06 -4.05 -26.49
C VAL A 103 25.32 -3.10 -27.65
N PRO A 104 25.60 -3.59 -28.88
CA PRO A 104 25.77 -2.73 -30.06
C PRO A 104 24.49 -1.94 -30.37
N ARG A 105 24.64 -0.65 -30.71
CA ARG A 105 23.52 0.25 -30.98
C ARG A 105 22.55 -0.27 -32.05
N GLU A 106 23.06 -0.94 -33.03
CA GLU A 106 22.28 -1.53 -34.13
C GLU A 106 21.26 -2.58 -33.67
N GLN A 107 21.48 -3.18 -32.50
CA GLN A 107 20.61 -4.23 -31.94
C GLN A 107 19.65 -3.66 -30.87
N MET A 108 19.85 -2.41 -30.40
CA MET A 108 19.13 -1.87 -29.27
C MET A 108 17.64 -1.69 -29.55
N ASP A 109 17.27 -1.15 -30.72
CA ASP A 109 15.87 -0.89 -31.05
C ASP A 109 15.03 -2.18 -31.03
N ASP A 110 15.52 -3.26 -31.60
CA ASP A 110 14.85 -4.55 -31.61
C ASP A 110 14.76 -5.14 -30.19
N MET A 111 15.84 -4.99 -29.39
CA MET A 111 15.86 -5.46 -28.01
C MET A 111 14.92 -4.64 -27.10
N ILE A 112 14.83 -3.33 -27.28
CA ILE A 112 13.89 -2.46 -26.57
C ILE A 112 12.45 -2.94 -26.82
N GLN A 113 12.07 -3.12 -28.10
CA GLN A 113 10.74 -3.61 -28.45
C GLN A 113 10.46 -4.99 -27.86
N HIS A 114 11.45 -5.89 -27.92
CA HIS A 114 11.32 -7.22 -27.31
C HIS A 114 11.11 -7.16 -25.80
N LEU A 115 11.89 -6.35 -25.08
CA LEU A 115 11.80 -6.18 -23.63
C LEU A 115 10.47 -5.55 -23.23
N MET A 116 10.01 -4.48 -23.90
CA MET A 116 8.71 -3.86 -23.66
C MET A 116 7.59 -4.88 -23.83
N LYS A 117 7.61 -5.67 -24.89
CA LYS A 117 6.62 -6.74 -25.12
C LYS A 117 6.69 -7.81 -24.02
N LYS A 118 7.89 -8.21 -23.61
CA LYS A 118 8.12 -9.23 -22.58
C LYS A 118 7.54 -8.84 -21.22
N VAL A 119 7.62 -7.55 -20.86
CA VAL A 119 7.06 -7.02 -19.63
C VAL A 119 5.63 -6.48 -19.82
N GLN A 120 5.03 -6.67 -20.99
CA GLN A 120 3.68 -6.18 -21.33
C GLN A 120 3.54 -4.66 -21.14
N LEU A 121 4.56 -3.88 -21.48
CA LEU A 121 4.55 -2.43 -21.46
C LEU A 121 4.09 -1.90 -22.84
N ASP A 122 2.79 -1.66 -22.98
CA ASP A 122 2.16 -1.20 -24.22
C ASP A 122 2.05 0.34 -24.24
N VAL A 123 3.16 0.98 -24.58
CA VAL A 123 3.25 2.45 -24.74
C VAL A 123 4.18 2.77 -25.92
N ASP A 124 4.08 4.01 -26.45
CA ASP A 124 5.09 4.50 -27.40
C ASP A 124 6.46 4.54 -26.70
N PRO A 125 7.54 3.97 -27.32
CA PRO A 125 8.88 4.02 -26.75
C PRO A 125 9.39 5.43 -26.42
N ASN A 126 8.89 6.46 -27.09
CA ASN A 126 9.23 7.85 -26.82
C ASN A 126 8.37 8.52 -25.71
N THR A 127 7.49 7.76 -25.05
CA THR A 127 6.66 8.28 -23.97
C THR A 127 7.53 8.80 -22.82
N ASP A 128 7.14 9.94 -22.26
CA ASP A 128 7.76 10.52 -21.06
C ASP A 128 7.43 9.66 -19.84
N ILE A 129 8.47 9.21 -19.11
CA ILE A 129 8.36 8.33 -17.95
C ILE A 129 7.46 8.93 -16.84
N HIS A 130 7.50 10.27 -16.68
CA HIS A 130 6.67 10.95 -15.68
C HIS A 130 5.17 10.86 -15.95
N THR A 131 4.78 10.54 -17.19
CA THR A 131 3.37 10.37 -17.58
C THR A 131 2.84 8.95 -17.37
N LEU A 132 3.73 8.00 -17.09
CA LEU A 132 3.37 6.60 -16.86
C LEU A 132 2.63 6.40 -15.54
N SER A 133 1.68 5.47 -15.51
CA SER A 133 1.08 4.98 -14.27
C SER A 133 2.09 4.20 -13.43
N GLY A 134 1.79 4.01 -12.13
CA GLY A 134 2.66 3.23 -11.24
C GLY A 134 2.96 1.82 -11.77
N GLY A 135 1.96 1.10 -12.27
CA GLY A 135 2.14 -0.22 -12.87
C GLY A 135 3.00 -0.21 -14.14
N MET A 136 2.85 0.81 -15.00
CA MET A 136 3.70 0.98 -16.18
C MET A 136 5.16 1.27 -15.79
N LYS A 137 5.39 2.07 -14.75
CA LYS A 137 6.72 2.34 -14.20
C LYS A 137 7.38 1.08 -13.64
N GLN A 138 6.61 0.22 -12.94
CA GLN A 138 7.12 -1.07 -12.46
C GLN A 138 7.50 -2.00 -13.64
N ARG A 139 6.68 -2.04 -14.69
CA ARG A 139 6.98 -2.80 -15.91
C ARG A 139 8.24 -2.25 -16.62
N LEU A 140 8.41 -0.92 -16.68
CA LEU A 140 9.63 -0.30 -17.22
C LEU A 140 10.87 -0.67 -16.39
N ALA A 141 10.81 -0.56 -15.07
CA ALA A 141 11.91 -0.95 -14.18
C ALA A 141 12.28 -2.43 -14.38
N LEU A 142 11.27 -3.31 -14.50
CA LEU A 142 11.49 -4.72 -14.81
C LEU A 142 12.14 -4.93 -16.19
N ALA A 143 11.75 -4.17 -17.23
CA ALA A 143 12.38 -4.22 -18.55
C ALA A 143 13.86 -3.85 -18.47
N CYS A 144 14.19 -2.78 -17.72
CA CYS A 144 15.57 -2.34 -17.51
C CYS A 144 16.40 -3.40 -16.76
N LEU A 145 15.82 -4.05 -15.75
CA LEU A 145 16.49 -5.15 -15.05
C LEU A 145 16.74 -6.36 -15.96
N LEU A 146 15.75 -6.77 -16.75
CA LEU A 146 15.87 -7.88 -17.68
C LEU A 146 16.88 -7.58 -18.81
N ALA A 147 17.04 -6.31 -19.21
CA ALA A 147 18.05 -5.86 -20.16
C ALA A 147 19.47 -6.18 -19.70
N LEU A 148 19.72 -6.19 -18.38
CA LEU A 148 21.02 -6.51 -17.78
C LEU A 148 21.33 -8.02 -17.73
N GLU A 149 20.37 -8.90 -18.04
CA GLU A 149 20.49 -10.36 -17.96
C GLU A 149 21.10 -10.85 -16.63
N PRO A 150 20.50 -10.49 -15.48
CA PRO A 150 21.08 -10.83 -14.18
C PRO A 150 20.97 -12.32 -13.87
N ASP A 151 21.94 -12.86 -13.12
CA ASP A 151 21.91 -14.22 -12.58
C ASP A 151 20.85 -14.37 -11.46
N VAL A 152 20.63 -13.29 -10.70
CA VAL A 152 19.69 -13.21 -9.57
C VAL A 152 18.91 -11.92 -9.65
N LEU A 153 17.60 -12.00 -9.43
CA LEU A 153 16.70 -10.87 -9.30
C LEU A 153 16.27 -10.70 -7.84
N PHE A 154 16.44 -9.49 -7.32
CA PHE A 154 15.95 -9.08 -6.02
C PHE A 154 14.80 -8.09 -6.17
N PHE A 155 13.74 -8.30 -5.41
CA PHE A 155 12.54 -7.49 -5.41
C PHE A 155 12.27 -6.99 -3.99
N ASP A 156 12.52 -5.70 -3.76
CA ASP A 156 12.25 -5.05 -2.47
C ASP A 156 10.92 -4.31 -2.56
N GLU A 157 9.84 -4.98 -2.14
CA GLU A 157 8.46 -4.49 -2.18
C GLU A 157 8.03 -3.98 -3.57
N PRO A 158 8.20 -4.76 -4.65
CA PRO A 158 7.98 -4.31 -6.02
C PRO A 158 6.53 -3.90 -6.31
N THR A 159 5.60 -4.23 -5.42
CA THR A 159 4.17 -3.93 -5.60
C THR A 159 3.62 -2.89 -4.61
N ALA A 160 4.49 -2.29 -3.80
CA ALA A 160 4.07 -1.40 -2.71
C ALA A 160 3.29 -0.16 -3.16
N GLN A 161 3.49 0.32 -4.40
CA GLN A 161 2.80 1.51 -4.93
C GLN A 161 1.64 1.17 -5.87
N LEU A 162 1.27 -0.11 -5.98
CA LEU A 162 0.23 -0.58 -6.89
C LEU A 162 -1.10 -0.81 -6.18
N ASP A 163 -2.17 -0.56 -6.90
CA ASP A 163 -3.49 -1.04 -6.51
C ASP A 163 -3.54 -2.58 -6.54
N PRO A 164 -4.53 -3.21 -5.92
CA PRO A 164 -4.59 -4.67 -5.82
C PRO A 164 -4.64 -5.39 -7.18
N ALA A 165 -5.25 -4.79 -8.21
CA ALA A 165 -5.31 -5.39 -9.56
C ALA A 165 -3.92 -5.34 -10.22
N GLY A 166 -3.28 -4.18 -10.24
CA GLY A 166 -1.94 -4.00 -10.77
C GLY A 166 -0.89 -4.87 -10.05
N ARG A 167 -1.05 -5.08 -8.73
CA ARG A 167 -0.22 -6.01 -7.95
C ARG A 167 -0.32 -7.44 -8.48
N MET A 168 -1.54 -7.94 -8.66
CA MET A 168 -1.77 -9.29 -9.16
C MET A 168 -1.20 -9.47 -10.57
N GLU A 169 -1.32 -8.47 -11.44
CA GLU A 169 -0.73 -8.50 -12.78
C GLU A 169 0.80 -8.60 -12.73
N ILE A 170 1.47 -7.81 -11.87
CA ILE A 170 2.92 -7.87 -11.72
C ILE A 170 3.36 -9.23 -11.17
N PHE A 171 2.67 -9.80 -10.17
CA PHE A 171 3.01 -11.13 -9.66
C PHE A 171 2.82 -12.23 -10.72
N GLN A 172 1.77 -12.17 -11.53
CA GLN A 172 1.55 -13.10 -12.64
C GLN A 172 2.66 -12.98 -13.69
N LEU A 173 3.06 -11.75 -14.04
CA LEU A 173 4.18 -11.50 -14.95
C LEU A 173 5.50 -12.08 -14.41
N LEU A 174 5.81 -11.83 -13.14
CA LEU A 174 7.02 -12.36 -12.50
C LEU A 174 7.00 -13.88 -12.41
N GLN A 175 5.85 -14.48 -12.14
CA GLN A 175 5.69 -15.94 -12.15
C GLN A 175 5.93 -16.53 -13.53
N GLN A 176 5.41 -15.91 -14.59
CA GLN A 176 5.65 -16.34 -15.98
C GLN A 176 7.14 -16.26 -16.33
N LEU A 177 7.78 -15.13 -16.05
CA LEU A 177 9.22 -14.94 -16.29
C LEU A 177 10.08 -15.95 -15.53
N SER A 178 9.71 -16.26 -14.29
CA SER A 178 10.38 -17.27 -13.49
C SER A 178 10.31 -18.67 -14.10
N ALA A 179 9.14 -19.05 -14.61
CA ALA A 179 8.92 -20.36 -15.23
C ALA A 179 9.71 -20.54 -16.55
N GLU A 180 9.82 -19.45 -17.35
CA GLU A 180 10.52 -19.49 -18.66
C GLU A 180 12.03 -19.66 -18.53
N GLN A 181 12.67 -19.05 -17.53
CA GLN A 181 14.14 -18.94 -17.44
C GLN A 181 14.75 -19.67 -16.25
N ASN A 182 13.94 -20.33 -15.41
CA ASN A 182 14.39 -20.89 -14.13
C ASN A 182 15.22 -19.88 -13.31
N GLN A 183 14.75 -18.62 -13.28
CA GLN A 183 15.44 -17.49 -12.69
C GLN A 183 15.45 -17.61 -11.16
N THR A 184 16.59 -17.31 -10.52
CA THR A 184 16.66 -17.18 -9.07
C THR A 184 16.06 -15.84 -8.68
N MET A 185 15.07 -15.84 -7.80
CA MET A 185 14.34 -14.64 -7.38
C MET A 185 14.22 -14.56 -5.87
N ILE A 186 14.52 -13.40 -5.30
CA ILE A 186 14.39 -13.13 -3.88
C ILE A 186 13.42 -11.95 -3.70
N PHE A 187 12.39 -12.15 -2.92
CA PHE A 187 11.34 -11.18 -2.66
C PHE A 187 11.34 -10.72 -1.22
N VAL A 188 11.11 -9.44 -1.02
CA VAL A 188 10.56 -8.86 0.20
C VAL A 188 9.18 -8.32 -0.16
N GLU A 189 8.14 -8.74 0.54
CA GLU A 189 6.77 -8.25 0.35
C GLU A 189 6.00 -8.19 1.66
N HIS A 190 5.05 -7.26 1.73
CA HIS A 190 4.13 -7.14 2.86
C HIS A 190 2.80 -7.83 2.58
N VAL A 191 2.31 -7.80 1.34
CA VAL A 191 1.07 -8.46 0.93
C VAL A 191 1.42 -9.76 0.24
N LEU A 192 1.00 -10.87 0.85
CA LEU A 192 1.45 -12.21 0.46
C LEU A 192 0.54 -12.89 -0.57
N ASP A 193 -0.72 -12.43 -0.70
CA ASP A 193 -1.66 -12.98 -1.69
C ASP A 193 -1.14 -12.78 -3.12
N GLY A 194 -1.08 -13.85 -3.91
CA GLY A 194 -0.60 -13.86 -5.28
C GLY A 194 0.90 -14.11 -5.45
N VAL A 195 1.71 -13.98 -4.39
CA VAL A 195 3.15 -14.28 -4.45
C VAL A 195 3.50 -15.57 -3.71
N ILE A 196 2.93 -15.82 -2.54
CA ILE A 196 3.32 -16.94 -1.67
C ILE A 196 3.05 -18.32 -2.27
N GLU A 197 2.05 -18.43 -3.15
CA GLU A 197 1.60 -19.69 -3.74
C GLU A 197 2.66 -20.35 -4.65
N TRP A 198 3.60 -19.56 -5.18
CA TRP A 198 4.65 -20.04 -6.09
C TRP A 198 6.08 -19.85 -5.56
N MET A 199 6.22 -19.46 -4.28
CA MET A 199 7.50 -19.44 -3.59
C MET A 199 7.93 -20.86 -3.17
N ASP A 200 9.22 -21.15 -3.34
CA ASP A 200 9.82 -22.41 -2.91
C ASP A 200 10.12 -22.40 -1.41
N ARG A 201 10.45 -21.21 -0.86
CA ARG A 201 10.96 -21.05 0.50
C ARG A 201 10.60 -19.70 1.11
N VAL A 202 10.37 -19.69 2.40
CA VAL A 202 10.13 -18.48 3.22
C VAL A 202 11.18 -18.41 4.31
N ILE A 203 11.78 -17.23 4.45
CA ILE A 203 12.71 -16.88 5.52
C ILE A 203 12.05 -15.78 6.37
N LEU A 204 11.92 -16.00 7.68
CA LEU A 204 11.32 -15.05 8.61
C LEU A 204 12.39 -14.43 9.52
N LEU A 205 12.47 -13.10 9.49
CA LEU A 205 13.33 -12.32 10.39
C LEU A 205 12.56 -11.80 11.61
N ASP A 206 13.23 -11.71 12.76
CA ASP A 206 12.72 -11.03 13.95
C ASP A 206 13.03 -9.52 13.94
N HIS A 207 12.59 -8.79 14.97
CA HIS A 207 12.87 -7.36 15.16
C HIS A 207 14.39 -7.03 15.37
N GLN A 208 15.23 -8.03 15.59
CA GLN A 208 16.67 -7.89 15.81
C GLN A 208 17.48 -8.29 14.57
N GLY A 209 16.82 -8.56 13.44
CA GLY A 209 17.47 -8.96 12.21
C GLY A 209 18.08 -10.38 12.27
N ARG A 210 17.46 -11.30 13.02
CA ARG A 210 17.84 -12.71 13.08
C ARG A 210 16.85 -13.56 12.34
N ILE A 211 17.31 -14.63 11.70
CA ILE A 211 16.41 -15.65 11.13
C ILE A 211 15.80 -16.47 12.27
N ILE A 212 14.46 -16.48 12.35
CA ILE A 212 13.70 -17.27 13.31
C ILE A 212 12.97 -18.45 12.67
N ALA A 213 12.73 -18.36 11.34
CA ALA A 213 12.20 -19.47 10.57
C ALA A 213 12.82 -19.50 9.17
N ASP A 214 12.97 -20.70 8.63
CA ASP A 214 13.49 -20.99 7.31
C ASP A 214 12.93 -22.33 6.84
N GLY A 215 12.05 -22.32 5.83
CA GLY A 215 11.35 -23.52 5.40
C GLY A 215 10.38 -23.30 4.26
N THR A 216 9.56 -24.32 3.97
CA THR A 216 8.51 -24.19 2.95
C THR A 216 7.46 -23.14 3.39
N PRO A 217 6.81 -22.45 2.45
CA PRO A 217 5.77 -21.47 2.78
C PRO A 217 4.70 -22.04 3.73
N LYS A 218 4.26 -23.27 3.49
CA LYS A 218 3.25 -23.92 4.31
C LYS A 218 3.72 -24.18 5.75
N ASP A 219 4.94 -24.65 5.91
CA ASP A 219 5.49 -24.96 7.25
C ASP A 219 5.68 -23.70 8.07
N VAL A 220 6.24 -22.65 7.46
CA VAL A 220 6.47 -21.35 8.13
C VAL A 220 5.14 -20.72 8.53
N MET A 221 4.15 -20.65 7.61
CA MET A 221 2.84 -20.06 7.89
C MET A 221 2.08 -20.75 9.00
N ASN A 222 2.20 -22.08 9.11
CA ASN A 222 1.50 -22.87 10.14
C ASN A 222 2.23 -22.85 11.49
N THR A 223 3.57 -22.92 11.47
CA THR A 223 4.35 -23.08 12.71
C THR A 223 4.59 -21.75 13.42
N PHE A 224 4.78 -20.66 12.68
CA PHE A 224 5.16 -19.35 13.21
C PHE A 224 4.04 -18.32 13.13
N GLU A 225 2.78 -18.77 13.17
CA GLU A 225 1.60 -17.90 13.14
C GLU A 225 1.61 -16.83 14.24
N GLY A 226 2.01 -17.21 15.45
CA GLY A 226 2.07 -16.34 16.62
C GLY A 226 3.07 -15.20 16.43
N GLU A 227 4.29 -15.56 16.03
CA GLU A 227 5.40 -14.63 15.80
C GLU A 227 5.09 -13.67 14.66
N MET A 228 4.48 -14.16 13.58
CA MET A 228 4.06 -13.32 12.44
C MET A 228 2.98 -12.32 12.85
N LYS A 229 2.02 -12.72 13.66
CA LYS A 229 0.98 -11.84 14.19
C LYS A 229 1.56 -10.78 15.12
N GLU A 230 2.49 -11.16 16.01
CA GLU A 230 3.20 -10.21 16.89
C GLU A 230 4.04 -9.22 16.08
N ALA A 231 4.66 -9.69 15.00
CA ALA A 231 5.45 -8.89 14.08
C ALA A 231 4.62 -7.99 13.15
N GLY A 232 3.29 -8.14 13.13
CA GLY A 232 2.39 -7.38 12.26
C GLY A 232 2.49 -7.76 10.79
N ILE A 233 2.89 -8.98 10.48
CA ILE A 233 3.00 -9.47 9.10
C ILE A 233 1.61 -9.86 8.58
N TRP A 234 1.20 -9.30 7.44
CA TRP A 234 -0.05 -9.65 6.78
C TRP A 234 -0.07 -11.13 6.39
N ARG A 235 -1.08 -11.84 6.88
CA ARG A 235 -1.28 -13.24 6.48
C ARG A 235 -2.01 -13.33 5.15
N PRO A 236 -1.65 -14.31 4.30
CA PRO A 236 -2.43 -14.57 3.11
C PRO A 236 -3.85 -15.00 3.48
N LYS A 237 -4.83 -14.52 2.74
CA LYS A 237 -6.25 -14.72 3.05
C LYS A 237 -6.73 -16.16 2.86
N ILE A 238 -6.10 -16.89 1.95
CA ILE A 238 -6.51 -18.23 1.52
C ILE A 238 -5.42 -19.25 1.81
N PHE A 239 -4.17 -18.96 1.46
CA PHE A 239 -3.04 -19.88 1.63
C PHE A 239 -2.87 -20.30 3.11
N PRO A 240 -2.58 -21.60 3.44
CA PRO A 240 -2.18 -22.69 2.52
C PRO A 240 -3.35 -23.46 1.89
N GLU A 241 -4.58 -23.06 2.10
CA GLU A 241 -5.75 -23.71 1.56
C GLU A 241 -5.94 -23.41 0.05
N LYS A 242 -6.76 -24.21 -0.62
CA LYS A 242 -7.14 -23.98 -2.01
C LYS A 242 -8.56 -23.42 -2.07
N TRP A 243 -8.74 -22.36 -2.84
CA TRP A 243 -10.05 -21.73 -3.01
C TRP A 243 -11.15 -22.71 -3.44
N SER A 244 -10.82 -23.63 -4.37
CA SER A 244 -11.77 -24.65 -4.81
C SER A 244 -12.24 -25.58 -3.67
N THR A 245 -11.35 -25.92 -2.73
CA THR A 245 -11.71 -26.72 -1.55
C THR A 245 -12.65 -25.96 -0.64
N ILE A 246 -12.36 -24.66 -0.40
CA ILE A 246 -13.19 -23.78 0.43
C ILE A 246 -14.60 -23.65 -0.15
N VAL A 247 -14.74 -23.47 -1.47
CA VAL A 247 -16.05 -23.32 -2.12
C VAL A 247 -16.85 -24.62 -2.12
N GLN A 248 -16.19 -25.77 -2.30
CA GLN A 248 -16.84 -27.08 -2.38
C GLN A 248 -17.23 -27.65 -1.01
N ASP A 249 -16.40 -27.46 0.01
CA ASP A 249 -16.63 -27.97 1.37
C ASP A 249 -17.26 -26.90 2.28
N SER A 250 -18.57 -27.01 2.48
CA SER A 250 -19.31 -26.11 3.36
C SER A 250 -18.99 -26.25 4.85
N PHE A 251 -18.33 -27.34 5.26
CA PHE A 251 -17.90 -27.57 6.64
C PHE A 251 -16.47 -27.07 6.89
N HIS A 252 -15.76 -26.67 5.85
CA HIS A 252 -14.44 -26.09 5.99
C HIS A 252 -14.49 -24.84 6.89
N PRO A 253 -13.57 -24.66 7.87
CA PRO A 253 -13.60 -23.52 8.79
C PRO A 253 -13.67 -22.15 8.11
N LEU A 254 -12.90 -21.94 7.02
CA LEU A 254 -12.93 -20.70 6.25
C LEU A 254 -14.28 -20.50 5.56
N SER A 255 -14.92 -21.56 5.04
CA SER A 255 -16.25 -21.46 4.42
C SER A 255 -17.30 -20.97 5.43
N GLN A 256 -17.25 -21.50 6.64
CA GLN A 256 -18.14 -21.07 7.73
C GLN A 256 -17.87 -19.62 8.14
N THR A 257 -16.60 -19.23 8.25
CA THR A 257 -16.22 -17.85 8.55
C THR A 257 -16.70 -16.87 7.47
N LEU A 258 -16.52 -17.21 6.19
CA LEU A 258 -16.97 -16.38 5.07
C LEU A 258 -18.50 -16.23 5.06
N LEU A 259 -19.24 -17.32 5.33
CA LEU A 259 -20.69 -17.27 5.44
C LEU A 259 -21.17 -16.39 6.59
N GLN A 260 -20.59 -16.58 7.79
CA GLN A 260 -20.92 -15.76 8.96
C GLN A 260 -20.62 -14.27 8.71
N THR A 261 -19.50 -13.96 8.07
CA THR A 261 -19.14 -12.59 7.71
C THR A 261 -20.18 -11.98 6.78
N PHE A 262 -20.57 -12.71 5.73
CA PHE A 262 -21.59 -12.24 4.78
C PHE A 262 -22.93 -11.96 5.48
N GLU A 263 -23.43 -12.86 6.33
CA GLU A 263 -24.68 -12.66 7.06
C GLU A 263 -24.61 -11.45 8.01
N ALA A 264 -23.48 -11.27 8.71
CA ALA A 264 -23.28 -10.11 9.58
C ALA A 264 -23.28 -8.78 8.79
N ARG A 265 -22.74 -8.75 7.57
CA ARG A 265 -22.78 -7.56 6.69
C ARG A 265 -24.19 -7.26 6.23
N LYS A 266 -24.96 -8.29 5.88
CA LYS A 266 -26.36 -8.18 5.51
C LYS A 266 -27.22 -7.59 6.63
N GLU A 267 -27.09 -8.10 7.85
CA GLU A 267 -27.79 -7.58 9.04
C GLU A 267 -27.44 -6.10 9.31
N ARG A 268 -26.16 -5.73 9.18
CA ARG A 268 -25.72 -4.32 9.35
C ARG A 268 -26.39 -3.40 8.31
N HIS A 269 -26.50 -3.84 7.06
CA HIS A 269 -27.15 -3.07 6.01
C HIS A 269 -28.62 -2.77 6.33
N GLU A 270 -29.37 -3.75 6.85
CA GLU A 270 -30.79 -3.63 7.19
C GLU A 270 -31.08 -2.64 8.34
N THR A 271 -30.07 -2.28 9.15
CA THR A 271 -30.20 -1.40 10.34
C THR A 271 -29.79 0.05 10.13
N SER A 272 -29.53 0.48 8.90
CA SER A 272 -29.07 1.85 8.58
C SER A 272 -30.04 2.94 9.08
N THR A 273 -29.48 3.94 9.77
CA THR A 273 -30.24 5.06 10.38
C THR A 273 -30.21 6.33 9.51
N ASN A 274 -31.30 7.09 9.52
CA ASN A 274 -31.37 8.38 8.83
C ASN A 274 -30.61 9.44 9.67
N ARG A 275 -29.48 9.99 9.14
CA ARG A 275 -28.65 11.01 9.77
C ARG A 275 -28.69 12.31 8.98
N GLU A 276 -28.31 13.43 9.62
CA GLU A 276 -28.24 14.75 8.99
C GLU A 276 -27.09 14.82 7.97
N VAL A 277 -27.31 15.56 6.86
CA VAL A 277 -26.29 15.79 5.83
C VAL A 277 -25.24 16.78 6.34
N ILE A 278 -23.98 16.36 6.40
CA ILE A 278 -22.84 17.20 6.81
C ILE A 278 -22.13 17.85 5.62
N ILE A 279 -21.98 17.11 4.53
CA ILE A 279 -21.41 17.63 3.27
C ILE A 279 -22.41 17.39 2.15
N ARG A 280 -22.66 18.44 1.36
CA ARG A 280 -23.47 18.38 0.13
C ARG A 280 -22.70 18.99 -1.01
N THR A 281 -22.69 18.35 -2.18
CA THR A 281 -22.25 18.96 -3.43
C THR A 281 -23.44 19.21 -4.34
N ASP A 282 -23.37 20.30 -5.12
CA ASP A 282 -24.41 20.71 -6.03
C ASP A 282 -23.78 21.22 -7.33
N HIS A 283 -24.03 20.54 -8.44
CA HIS A 283 -23.44 20.78 -9.76
C HIS A 283 -21.92 21.00 -9.73
N LEU A 284 -21.22 20.21 -8.87
CA LEU A 284 -19.78 20.38 -8.66
C LEU A 284 -18.99 19.81 -9.82
N GLN A 285 -18.12 20.64 -10.39
CA GLN A 285 -17.12 20.21 -11.36
C GLN A 285 -15.78 19.94 -10.65
N LEU A 286 -15.27 18.73 -10.75
CA LEU A 286 -13.91 18.38 -10.33
C LEU A 286 -12.93 18.65 -11.48
N SER A 287 -11.88 19.39 -11.22
CA SER A 287 -10.86 19.70 -12.24
C SER A 287 -9.47 19.70 -11.65
N TYR A 288 -8.50 19.24 -12.43
CA TYR A 288 -7.08 19.34 -12.12
C TYR A 288 -6.41 20.23 -13.16
N GLY A 289 -5.86 21.35 -12.72
CA GLY A 289 -5.37 22.38 -13.63
C GLY A 289 -6.47 22.87 -14.59
N LYS A 290 -6.30 22.65 -15.89
CA LYS A 290 -7.28 23.01 -16.93
C LYS A 290 -8.20 21.83 -17.34
N LYS A 291 -7.87 20.60 -16.97
CA LYS A 291 -8.60 19.38 -17.35
C LYS A 291 -9.77 19.17 -16.39
N SER A 292 -11.00 19.03 -16.93
CA SER A 292 -12.15 18.52 -16.18
C SER A 292 -11.96 17.01 -15.97
N ILE A 293 -12.27 16.52 -14.76
CA ILE A 293 -12.21 15.11 -14.40
C ILE A 293 -13.63 14.57 -14.25
N ILE A 294 -14.45 15.22 -13.44
CA ILE A 294 -15.86 14.88 -13.26
C ILE A 294 -16.67 16.16 -13.46
N ASP A 295 -17.67 16.10 -14.31
CA ASP A 295 -18.65 17.16 -14.49
C ASP A 295 -19.95 16.81 -13.77
N ASP A 296 -20.55 17.79 -13.09
CA ASP A 296 -21.90 17.70 -12.52
C ASP A 296 -22.05 16.67 -11.36
N LEU A 297 -21.17 16.76 -10.35
CA LEU A 297 -21.22 15.88 -9.19
C LEU A 297 -22.25 16.36 -8.16
N HIS A 298 -23.23 15.50 -7.86
CA HIS A 298 -24.19 15.63 -6.78
C HIS A 298 -24.02 14.50 -5.79
N LEU A 299 -23.79 14.81 -4.51
CA LEU A 299 -23.76 13.81 -3.46
C LEU A 299 -24.07 14.42 -2.08
N ASP A 300 -24.57 13.59 -1.19
CA ASP A 300 -24.83 13.89 0.21
C ASP A 300 -24.06 12.92 1.10
N ILE A 301 -23.20 13.48 2.00
CA ILE A 301 -22.49 12.72 3.03
C ILE A 301 -23.17 13.03 4.37
N LYS A 302 -23.50 11.99 5.13
CA LYS A 302 -24.20 12.12 6.41
C LYS A 302 -23.24 12.25 7.59
N ALA A 303 -23.64 12.98 8.62
CA ALA A 303 -22.86 13.20 9.82
C ALA A 303 -22.61 11.88 10.58
N GLY A 304 -21.36 11.64 10.96
CA GLY A 304 -20.94 10.43 11.67
C GLY A 304 -20.87 9.16 10.82
N ASP A 305 -21.05 9.27 9.48
CA ASP A 305 -20.82 8.14 8.59
C ASP A 305 -19.32 7.93 8.33
N TRP A 306 -18.97 6.68 8.04
CA TRP A 306 -17.71 6.33 7.40
C TRP A 306 -17.97 6.19 5.90
N VAL A 307 -17.43 7.12 5.12
CA VAL A 307 -17.59 7.16 3.67
C VAL A 307 -16.30 6.67 3.01
N ALA A 308 -16.39 5.62 2.23
CA ALA A 308 -15.28 5.15 1.40
C ALA A 308 -15.41 5.68 -0.02
N ILE A 309 -14.34 6.22 -0.58
CA ILE A 309 -14.25 6.65 -1.97
C ILE A 309 -13.30 5.70 -2.69
N ILE A 310 -13.83 4.99 -3.67
CA ILE A 310 -13.10 3.95 -4.39
C ILE A 310 -13.16 4.17 -5.91
N GLY A 311 -12.33 3.46 -6.66
CA GLY A 311 -12.22 3.52 -8.12
C GLY A 311 -10.78 3.50 -8.60
N GLU A 312 -10.60 3.50 -9.91
CA GLU A 312 -9.30 3.45 -10.58
C GLU A 312 -8.41 4.68 -10.30
N ASN A 313 -7.10 4.55 -10.55
CA ASN A 313 -6.19 5.66 -10.43
C ASN A 313 -6.50 6.74 -11.49
N GLY A 314 -6.51 8.01 -11.07
CA GLY A 314 -6.87 9.13 -11.95
C GLY A 314 -8.36 9.41 -12.09
N SER A 315 -9.26 8.62 -11.48
CA SER A 315 -10.71 8.84 -11.55
C SER A 315 -11.24 10.08 -10.82
N GLY A 316 -10.38 10.77 -10.03
CA GLY A 316 -10.74 12.03 -9.38
C GLY A 316 -10.92 11.94 -7.85
N LYS A 317 -10.66 10.80 -7.22
CA LYS A 317 -10.82 10.59 -5.76
C LYS A 317 -10.10 11.65 -4.92
N SER A 318 -8.78 11.74 -5.03
CA SER A 318 -7.97 12.74 -4.29
C SER A 318 -8.29 14.17 -4.70
N THR A 319 -8.70 14.39 -5.97
CA THR A 319 -9.15 15.71 -6.44
C THR A 319 -10.43 16.12 -5.71
N PHE A 320 -11.40 15.21 -5.57
CA PHE A 320 -12.61 15.47 -4.79
C PHE A 320 -12.28 15.85 -3.34
N LEU A 321 -11.42 15.06 -2.67
CA LEU A 321 -11.01 15.34 -1.29
C LEU A 321 -10.41 16.75 -1.15
N LYS A 322 -9.52 17.14 -2.08
CA LYS A 322 -8.89 18.47 -2.09
C LYS A 322 -9.90 19.60 -2.29
N HIS A 323 -10.96 19.39 -3.08
CA HIS A 323 -12.03 20.37 -3.24
C HIS A 323 -12.87 20.53 -1.97
N VAL A 324 -13.17 19.42 -1.26
CA VAL A 324 -13.97 19.44 -0.01
C VAL A 324 -13.31 20.28 1.07
N ILE A 325 -11.98 20.28 1.16
CA ILE A 325 -11.24 21.11 2.13
C ILE A 325 -10.67 22.40 1.52
N ARG A 326 -11.06 22.72 0.29
CA ARG A 326 -10.64 23.94 -0.41
C ARG A 326 -9.11 24.07 -0.63
N LEU A 327 -8.38 22.97 -0.72
CA LEU A 327 -6.99 22.95 -1.22
C LEU A 327 -6.95 23.19 -2.73
N GLU A 328 -8.00 22.81 -3.45
CA GLU A 328 -8.19 23.13 -4.87
C GLU A 328 -9.36 24.09 -5.04
N PRO A 329 -9.25 25.09 -5.98
CA PRO A 329 -10.29 26.08 -6.17
C PRO A 329 -11.52 25.48 -6.86
N ILE A 330 -12.72 25.73 -6.31
CA ILE A 330 -13.99 25.36 -6.92
C ILE A 330 -14.29 26.33 -8.07
N LYS A 331 -14.18 25.86 -9.32
CA LYS A 331 -14.42 26.64 -10.52
C LYS A 331 -15.92 26.72 -10.85
N LYS A 332 -16.62 25.61 -10.76
CA LYS A 332 -18.05 25.49 -11.07
C LYS A 332 -18.75 24.62 -10.03
N GLY A 333 -20.00 24.94 -9.70
CA GLY A 333 -20.78 24.25 -8.68
C GLY A 333 -20.52 24.71 -7.26
N HIS A 334 -21.08 23.99 -6.31
CA HIS A 334 -21.10 24.37 -4.90
C HIS A 334 -20.80 23.18 -3.99
N ILE A 335 -20.11 23.47 -2.88
CA ILE A 335 -19.95 22.55 -1.75
C ILE A 335 -20.49 23.24 -0.50
N PHE A 336 -21.28 22.54 0.27
CA PHE A 336 -21.80 22.95 1.56
C PHE A 336 -21.25 22.04 2.64
N LEU A 337 -20.75 22.65 3.73
CA LEU A 337 -20.37 21.96 4.96
C LEU A 337 -21.30 22.43 6.08
N LYS A 338 -22.01 21.49 6.73
CA LYS A 338 -23.02 21.80 7.76
C LYS A 338 -24.04 22.84 7.27
N GLY A 339 -24.54 22.68 6.05
CA GLY A 339 -25.49 23.59 5.42
C GLY A 339 -24.96 24.97 5.02
N LYS A 340 -23.71 25.31 5.37
CA LYS A 340 -23.07 26.58 5.02
C LYS A 340 -22.17 26.41 3.80
N HIS A 341 -22.36 27.25 2.76
CA HIS A 341 -21.55 27.25 1.56
C HIS A 341 -20.05 27.36 1.88
N LEU A 342 -19.20 26.50 1.29
CA LEU A 342 -17.78 26.36 1.63
C LEU A 342 -16.99 27.68 1.46
N LYS A 343 -17.31 28.50 0.47
CA LYS A 343 -16.70 29.83 0.25
C LYS A 343 -16.94 30.83 1.39
N LYS A 344 -17.95 30.61 2.23
CA LYS A 344 -18.28 31.48 3.38
C LYS A 344 -17.52 31.11 4.65
N TRP A 345 -16.76 30.03 4.65
CA TRP A 345 -15.90 29.64 5.77
C TRP A 345 -14.56 30.38 5.68
N SER A 346 -14.04 30.89 6.79
CA SER A 346 -12.64 31.29 6.88
C SER A 346 -11.75 30.05 6.87
N ASP A 347 -10.49 30.15 6.41
CA ASP A 347 -9.57 29.00 6.43
C ASP A 347 -9.42 28.45 7.85
N ARG A 348 -9.24 29.33 8.82
CA ARG A 348 -9.11 28.97 10.22
C ARG A 348 -10.30 28.11 10.70
N THR A 349 -11.52 28.57 10.48
CA THR A 349 -12.71 27.84 10.94
C THR A 349 -12.99 26.59 10.14
N LEU A 350 -12.65 26.55 8.86
CA LEU A 350 -12.76 25.35 8.03
C LEU A 350 -11.84 24.25 8.55
N TYR A 351 -10.55 24.56 8.75
CA TYR A 351 -9.56 23.57 9.22
C TYR A 351 -9.70 23.23 10.73
N GLU A 352 -10.53 23.98 11.47
CA GLU A 352 -10.99 23.56 12.81
C GLU A 352 -12.05 22.45 12.72
N LYS A 353 -12.82 22.41 11.64
CA LYS A 353 -13.94 21.50 11.44
C LYS A 353 -13.60 20.30 10.57
N ALA A 354 -12.64 20.43 9.67
CA ALA A 354 -12.22 19.39 8.75
C ALA A 354 -10.71 19.19 8.81
N GLY A 355 -10.26 17.97 9.12
CA GLY A 355 -8.87 17.55 9.06
C GLY A 355 -8.58 16.80 7.77
N PHE A 356 -7.33 16.87 7.27
CA PHE A 356 -6.91 16.19 6.06
C PHE A 356 -5.56 15.49 6.25
N VAL A 357 -5.51 14.21 5.93
CA VAL A 357 -4.30 13.38 5.91
C VAL A 357 -3.92 13.10 4.47
N PHE A 358 -2.74 13.55 4.07
CA PHE A 358 -2.24 13.39 2.70
C PHE A 358 -1.77 11.96 2.41
N GLN A 359 -1.88 11.53 1.15
CA GLN A 359 -1.31 10.27 0.68
C GLN A 359 0.20 10.21 0.87
N ASN A 360 0.93 11.30 0.55
CA ASN A 360 2.33 11.45 0.91
C ASN A 360 2.43 12.24 2.23
N PRO A 361 2.82 11.61 3.36
CA PRO A 361 2.89 12.27 4.66
C PRO A 361 3.90 13.42 4.72
N GLU A 362 4.94 13.39 3.89
CA GLU A 362 5.99 14.42 3.86
C GLU A 362 5.47 15.80 3.44
N LEU A 363 4.39 15.85 2.66
CA LEU A 363 3.74 17.09 2.27
C LEU A 363 3.10 17.86 3.44
N GLN A 364 3.03 17.22 4.60
CA GLN A 364 2.37 17.75 5.79
C GLN A 364 3.37 18.27 6.83
N PHE A 365 4.63 17.82 6.79
CA PHE A 365 5.63 18.11 7.83
C PHE A 365 6.33 19.44 7.62
N ILE A 366 6.36 20.25 8.69
CA ILE A 366 6.90 21.62 8.70
C ILE A 366 7.78 21.92 9.92
N GLN A 367 7.90 20.98 10.88
CA GLN A 367 8.66 21.18 12.11
C GLN A 367 9.92 20.33 12.13
N ASP A 368 10.88 20.73 13.00
CA ASP A 368 12.18 20.07 13.13
C ASP A 368 12.13 18.79 13.98
N THR A 369 11.11 18.63 14.82
CA THR A 369 10.95 17.43 15.66
C THR A 369 9.55 16.81 15.52
N VAL A 370 9.48 15.50 15.73
CA VAL A 370 8.20 14.76 15.77
C VAL A 370 7.27 15.32 16.84
N PHE A 371 7.82 15.71 17.99
CA PHE A 371 7.03 16.33 19.06
C PHE A 371 6.44 17.67 18.61
N ASP A 372 7.26 18.55 18.05
CA ASP A 372 6.82 19.88 17.61
C ASP A 372 5.83 19.79 16.46
N GLU A 373 5.97 18.80 15.59
CA GLU A 373 5.03 18.54 14.48
C GLU A 373 3.61 18.25 15.01
N ILE A 374 3.46 17.40 16.02
CA ILE A 374 2.17 17.15 16.67
C ILE A 374 1.69 18.38 17.46
N ALA A 375 2.59 19.02 18.22
CA ALA A 375 2.29 20.16 19.08
C ALA A 375 1.89 21.42 18.29
N PHE A 376 2.35 21.55 17.03
CA PHE A 376 2.22 22.73 16.20
C PHE A 376 0.79 23.26 16.13
N GLY A 377 -0.16 22.40 15.84
CA GLY A 377 -1.56 22.80 15.72
C GLY A 377 -2.16 23.38 17.01
N GLY A 378 -1.83 22.82 18.16
CA GLY A 378 -2.28 23.33 19.47
C GLY A 378 -1.66 24.68 19.80
N ARG A 379 -0.37 24.86 19.52
CA ARG A 379 0.35 26.14 19.69
C ARG A 379 -0.21 27.23 18.77
N GLN A 380 -0.50 26.92 17.51
CA GLN A 380 -1.14 27.84 16.56
C GLN A 380 -2.53 28.31 17.02
N ARG A 381 -3.20 27.51 17.84
CA ARG A 381 -4.50 27.86 18.45
C ARG A 381 -4.37 28.52 19.82
N ASN A 382 -3.15 28.84 20.26
CA ASN A 382 -2.84 29.43 21.56
C ASN A 382 -3.38 28.60 22.74
N TRP A 383 -3.32 27.26 22.65
CA TRP A 383 -3.62 26.40 23.79
C TRP A 383 -2.57 26.60 24.88
N PRO A 384 -2.93 26.44 26.17
CA PRO A 384 -1.96 26.41 27.26
C PRO A 384 -0.89 25.31 26.97
N GLU A 385 0.39 25.65 27.15
CA GLU A 385 1.49 24.73 26.80
C GLU A 385 1.38 23.40 27.58
N SER A 386 0.86 23.42 28.81
CA SER A 386 0.59 22.18 29.57
C SER A 386 -0.39 21.24 28.87
N VAL A 387 -1.43 21.78 28.26
CA VAL A 387 -2.43 21.00 27.49
C VAL A 387 -1.81 20.48 26.19
N VAL A 388 -1.00 21.31 25.52
CA VAL A 388 -0.27 20.90 24.31
C VAL A 388 0.66 19.74 24.62
N GLN A 389 1.46 19.85 25.68
CA GLN A 389 2.38 18.80 26.09
C GLN A 389 1.68 17.51 26.47
N GLU A 390 0.60 17.59 27.25
CA GLU A 390 -0.19 16.43 27.67
C GLU A 390 -0.75 15.67 26.46
N LYS A 391 -1.49 16.38 25.59
CA LYS A 391 -2.09 15.76 24.39
C LYS A 391 -1.04 15.23 23.41
N THR A 392 0.06 15.97 23.21
CA THR A 392 1.15 15.52 22.33
C THR A 392 1.81 14.26 22.87
N ASN A 393 2.13 14.20 24.16
CA ASN A 393 2.69 13.00 24.77
C ASN A 393 1.74 11.81 24.70
N GLN A 394 0.44 12.03 24.89
CA GLN A 394 -0.57 11.00 24.71
C GLN A 394 -0.55 10.45 23.28
N LEU A 395 -0.56 11.32 22.26
CA LEU A 395 -0.53 10.90 20.86
C LEU A 395 0.78 10.20 20.50
N LEU A 396 1.95 10.67 21.00
CA LEU A 396 3.22 9.97 20.80
C LEU A 396 3.15 8.54 21.34
N ALA A 397 2.64 8.34 22.56
CA ALA A 397 2.48 7.02 23.15
C ALA A 397 1.49 6.16 22.35
N GLU A 398 0.35 6.76 21.98
CA GLU A 398 -0.68 6.08 21.21
C GLU A 398 -0.20 5.57 19.86
N PHE A 399 0.65 6.34 19.16
CA PHE A 399 1.17 5.99 17.84
C PHE A 399 2.54 5.32 17.87
N GLY A 400 3.08 5.02 19.07
CA GLY A 400 4.39 4.37 19.24
C GLY A 400 5.54 5.21 18.68
N LEU A 401 5.46 6.53 18.83
CA LEU A 401 6.44 7.51 18.37
C LEU A 401 7.28 8.11 19.50
N GLU A 402 7.13 7.64 20.74
CA GLU A 402 7.81 8.18 21.92
C GLU A 402 9.35 8.18 21.79
N LYS A 403 9.89 7.09 21.26
CA LYS A 403 11.35 6.95 21.03
C LYS A 403 11.88 7.87 19.93
N HIS A 404 11.00 8.41 19.12
CA HIS A 404 11.31 9.30 17.99
C HIS A 404 10.93 10.75 18.26
N ARG A 405 10.60 11.08 19.51
CA ARG A 405 10.10 12.39 19.92
C ARG A 405 10.93 13.57 19.40
N ASP A 406 12.26 13.47 19.53
CA ASP A 406 13.20 14.56 19.31
C ASP A 406 13.96 14.43 17.96
N VAL A 407 13.56 13.47 17.11
CA VAL A 407 14.16 13.32 15.78
C VAL A 407 13.39 14.10 14.72
N HIS A 408 14.07 14.43 13.63
CA HIS A 408 13.45 15.13 12.51
C HIS A 408 12.44 14.22 11.78
N PRO A 409 11.22 14.69 11.45
CA PRO A 409 10.16 13.88 10.82
C PRO A 409 10.60 13.14 9.55
N PHE A 410 11.45 13.76 8.73
CA PHE A 410 11.96 13.16 7.49
C PHE A 410 12.92 11.97 7.70
N THR A 411 13.47 11.79 8.90
CA THR A 411 14.33 10.63 9.21
C THR A 411 13.54 9.38 9.60
N LEU A 412 12.23 9.52 9.79
CA LEU A 412 11.33 8.41 10.10
C LEU A 412 11.16 7.46 8.92
N SER A 413 10.90 6.18 9.18
CA SER A 413 10.43 5.26 8.14
C SER A 413 9.08 5.68 7.59
N LEU A 414 8.71 5.22 6.39
CA LEU A 414 7.43 5.58 5.75
C LEU A 414 6.22 5.28 6.66
N GLY A 415 6.20 4.11 7.31
CA GLY A 415 5.15 3.74 8.26
C GLY A 415 5.10 4.66 9.49
N GLN A 416 6.26 5.10 10.01
CA GLN A 416 6.33 6.06 11.10
C GLN A 416 5.87 7.45 10.66
N LYS A 417 6.25 7.91 9.45
CA LYS A 417 5.77 9.17 8.85
C LYS A 417 4.25 9.18 8.72
N ARG A 418 3.64 8.08 8.30
CA ARG A 418 2.17 7.96 8.22
C ARG A 418 1.51 8.04 9.59
N ARG A 419 2.05 7.34 10.58
CA ARG A 419 1.56 7.44 11.96
C ARG A 419 1.64 8.86 12.49
N LEU A 420 2.74 9.56 12.23
CA LEU A 420 2.90 10.97 12.59
C LEU A 420 1.86 11.85 11.89
N SER A 421 1.69 11.70 10.59
CA SER A 421 0.72 12.46 9.80
C SER A 421 -0.72 12.32 10.33
N VAL A 422 -1.13 11.12 10.71
CA VAL A 422 -2.45 10.92 11.33
C VAL A 422 -2.49 11.49 12.75
N ALA A 423 -1.44 11.30 13.56
CA ALA A 423 -1.37 11.81 14.92
C ALA A 423 -1.54 13.33 14.98
N THR A 424 -0.94 14.08 14.04
CA THR A 424 -1.09 15.56 13.97
C THR A 424 -2.53 15.97 13.73
N MET A 425 -3.30 15.22 12.96
CA MET A 425 -4.72 15.51 12.70
C MET A 425 -5.61 15.13 13.89
N LEU A 426 -5.28 14.06 14.60
CA LEU A 426 -6.07 13.62 15.76
C LEU A 426 -5.86 14.46 17.04
N LEU A 427 -4.99 15.46 17.01
CA LEU A 427 -4.85 16.43 18.09
C LEU A 427 -6.16 17.20 18.37
N PHE A 428 -7.02 17.31 17.36
CA PHE A 428 -8.27 18.05 17.41
C PHE A 428 -9.50 17.15 17.32
N ASP A 429 -10.64 17.68 17.78
CA ASP A 429 -11.95 17.05 17.64
C ASP A 429 -12.67 17.67 16.43
N GLN A 430 -12.28 17.22 15.21
CA GLN A 430 -12.92 17.67 13.98
C GLN A 430 -14.29 17.01 13.77
N ASP A 431 -15.21 17.73 13.08
CA ASP A 431 -16.50 17.17 12.65
C ASP A 431 -16.30 16.21 11.45
N VAL A 432 -15.29 16.47 10.62
CA VAL A 432 -14.95 15.65 9.43
C VAL A 432 -13.45 15.37 9.42
N LEU A 433 -13.07 14.12 9.22
CA LEU A 433 -11.70 13.70 9.02
C LEU A 433 -11.57 13.02 7.65
N ILE A 434 -10.72 13.58 6.82
CA ILE A 434 -10.49 13.14 5.44
C ILE A 434 -9.12 12.50 5.35
N LEU A 435 -9.06 11.27 4.80
CA LEU A 435 -7.84 10.48 4.71
C LEU A 435 -7.66 9.97 3.28
N ASP A 436 -6.50 10.24 2.72
CA ASP A 436 -6.11 9.75 1.38
C ASP A 436 -5.13 8.59 1.56
N GLU A 437 -5.60 7.34 1.33
CA GLU A 437 -4.83 6.09 1.45
C GLU A 437 -4.10 5.92 2.81
N PRO A 438 -4.76 6.02 3.97
CA PRO A 438 -4.08 6.11 5.26
C PRO A 438 -3.39 4.82 5.70
N THR A 439 -3.82 3.66 5.22
CA THR A 439 -3.27 2.32 5.59
C THR A 439 -2.22 1.80 4.61
N PHE A 440 -2.01 2.52 3.50
CA PHE A 440 -1.11 2.11 2.44
C PHE A 440 0.35 2.02 2.93
N GLY A 441 1.06 0.90 2.64
CA GLY A 441 2.45 0.68 3.05
C GLY A 441 2.66 0.47 4.55
N GLN A 442 1.59 0.15 5.31
CA GLN A 442 1.70 -0.18 6.73
C GLN A 442 1.65 -1.69 6.97
N ASP A 443 2.32 -2.14 8.03
CA ASP A 443 2.12 -3.48 8.56
C ASP A 443 0.71 -3.67 9.15
N GLU A 444 0.26 -4.92 9.24
CA GLU A 444 -1.11 -5.24 9.68
C GLU A 444 -1.45 -4.66 11.06
N LYS A 445 -0.54 -4.77 12.01
CA LYS A 445 -0.76 -4.30 13.38
C LYS A 445 -0.97 -2.79 13.42
N THR A 446 -0.14 -2.05 12.71
CA THR A 446 -0.22 -0.59 12.61
C THR A 446 -1.49 -0.13 11.89
N ALA A 447 -1.83 -0.78 10.77
CA ALA A 447 -3.05 -0.49 10.03
C ALA A 447 -4.31 -0.76 10.88
N ARG A 448 -4.40 -1.91 11.57
CA ARG A 448 -5.52 -2.25 12.44
C ARG A 448 -5.68 -1.27 13.61
N GLU A 449 -4.57 -0.86 14.24
CA GLU A 449 -4.61 0.13 15.33
C GLU A 449 -5.10 1.48 14.84
N LEU A 450 -4.65 1.94 13.67
CA LEU A 450 -5.16 3.15 13.04
C LEU A 450 -6.67 3.07 12.82
N ILE A 451 -7.15 1.99 12.19
CA ILE A 451 -8.58 1.80 11.91
C ILE A 451 -9.40 1.74 13.21
N ARG A 452 -8.90 1.08 14.25
CA ARG A 452 -9.55 1.05 15.57
C ARG A 452 -9.77 2.46 16.11
N ARG A 453 -8.77 3.34 16.03
CA ARG A 453 -8.85 4.74 16.47
C ARG A 453 -9.82 5.56 15.65
N LEU A 454 -9.80 5.38 14.34
CA LEU A 454 -10.76 6.04 13.45
C LEU A 454 -12.21 5.62 13.76
N LYS A 455 -12.45 4.33 14.06
CA LYS A 455 -13.75 3.83 14.52
C LYS A 455 -14.18 4.46 15.86
N GLU A 456 -13.24 4.69 16.78
CA GLU A 456 -13.52 5.39 18.04
C GLU A 456 -13.94 6.84 17.79
N ARG A 457 -13.24 7.55 16.89
CA ARG A 457 -13.61 8.92 16.48
C ARG A 457 -14.98 8.96 15.80
N GLN A 458 -15.27 8.00 14.92
CA GLN A 458 -16.58 7.89 14.29
C GLN A 458 -17.70 7.71 15.34
N ARG A 459 -17.50 6.83 16.33
CA ARG A 459 -18.47 6.64 17.44
C ARG A 459 -18.69 7.90 18.26
N GLN A 460 -17.72 8.80 18.33
CA GLN A 460 -17.81 10.12 18.97
C GLN A 460 -18.51 11.17 18.09
N GLY A 461 -18.92 10.80 16.86
CA GLY A 461 -19.67 11.64 15.94
C GLY A 461 -18.84 12.26 14.81
N THR A 462 -17.53 11.98 14.73
CA THR A 462 -16.70 12.43 13.59
C THR A 462 -17.08 11.67 12.32
N THR A 463 -17.33 12.40 11.23
CA THR A 463 -17.50 11.81 9.90
C THR A 463 -16.14 11.46 9.32
N ILE A 464 -15.95 10.22 8.88
CA ILE A 464 -14.72 9.75 8.26
C ILE A 464 -14.93 9.67 6.76
N ILE A 465 -14.08 10.32 5.98
CA ILE A 465 -14.05 10.18 4.51
C ILE A 465 -12.69 9.61 4.13
N MET A 466 -12.67 8.44 3.53
CA MET A 466 -11.44 7.72 3.26
C MET A 466 -11.36 7.26 1.81
N VAL A 467 -10.31 7.64 1.10
CA VAL A 467 -9.92 6.99 -0.15
C VAL A 467 -9.12 5.75 0.19
N THR A 468 -9.46 4.62 -0.40
CA THR A 468 -8.71 3.37 -0.23
C THR A 468 -8.94 2.42 -1.40
N HIS A 469 -7.97 1.55 -1.65
CA HIS A 469 -8.07 0.40 -2.56
C HIS A 469 -8.30 -0.93 -1.82
N ASP A 470 -8.40 -0.91 -0.49
CA ASP A 470 -8.67 -2.10 0.32
C ASP A 470 -10.19 -2.34 0.45
N MET A 471 -10.73 -3.20 -0.41
CA MET A 471 -12.16 -3.50 -0.43
C MET A 471 -12.65 -4.27 0.81
N GLU A 472 -11.77 -5.01 1.48
CA GLU A 472 -12.12 -5.64 2.77
C GLU A 472 -12.32 -4.57 3.86
N LEU A 473 -11.46 -3.55 3.85
CA LEU A 473 -11.60 -2.41 4.76
C LEU A 473 -12.84 -1.59 4.45
N VAL A 474 -13.17 -1.39 3.16
CA VAL A 474 -14.42 -0.73 2.73
C VAL A 474 -15.62 -1.47 3.29
N ASP A 475 -15.69 -2.79 3.08
CA ASP A 475 -16.78 -3.63 3.56
C ASP A 475 -16.85 -3.67 5.11
N GLU A 476 -15.69 -3.68 5.78
CA GLU A 476 -15.64 -3.72 7.24
C GLU A 476 -16.10 -2.41 7.88
N CYS A 477 -15.77 -1.26 7.30
CA CYS A 477 -15.87 0.02 7.98
C CYS A 477 -16.93 0.95 7.40
N ALA A 478 -17.12 0.98 6.06
CA ALA A 478 -17.92 2.00 5.43
C ALA A 478 -19.43 1.83 5.70
N ASP A 479 -20.09 2.97 5.92
CA ASP A 479 -21.55 3.09 5.92
C ASP A 479 -22.06 3.50 4.54
N GLN A 480 -21.25 4.27 3.77
CA GLN A 480 -21.50 4.72 2.41
C GLN A 480 -20.27 4.51 1.54
N VAL A 481 -20.46 4.11 0.30
CA VAL A 481 -19.40 3.97 -0.72
C VAL A 481 -19.73 4.83 -1.92
N LEU A 482 -18.74 5.63 -2.35
CA LEU A 482 -18.78 6.41 -3.57
C LEU A 482 -17.80 5.79 -4.57
N VAL A 483 -18.28 5.39 -5.75
CA VAL A 483 -17.44 4.82 -6.80
C VAL A 483 -17.22 5.84 -7.91
N PHE A 484 -15.96 6.15 -8.19
CA PHE A 484 -15.53 7.01 -9.29
C PHE A 484 -14.85 6.16 -10.36
N HIS A 485 -15.39 6.17 -11.57
CA HIS A 485 -14.89 5.38 -12.69
C HIS A 485 -14.92 6.19 -13.98
N GLN A 486 -13.83 6.21 -14.75
CA GLN A 486 -13.68 6.89 -16.03
C GLN A 486 -14.17 8.36 -16.06
N GLY A 487 -13.97 9.08 -14.97
CA GLY A 487 -14.39 10.47 -14.85
C GLY A 487 -15.87 10.67 -14.53
N GLU A 488 -16.55 9.64 -14.07
CA GLU A 488 -17.95 9.68 -13.64
C GLU A 488 -18.11 9.17 -12.21
N HIS A 489 -19.15 9.65 -11.53
CA HIS A 489 -19.63 9.10 -10.27
C HIS A 489 -20.70 8.06 -10.57
N VAL A 490 -20.34 6.78 -10.48
CA VAL A 490 -21.16 5.68 -10.98
C VAL A 490 -21.98 4.97 -9.89
N TYR A 491 -21.64 5.17 -8.61
CA TYR A 491 -22.35 4.55 -7.50
C TYR A 491 -22.27 5.40 -6.23
N ASP A 492 -23.40 5.46 -5.51
CA ASP A 492 -23.55 6.00 -4.16
C ASP A 492 -24.50 5.12 -3.37
N GLY A 493 -24.01 4.43 -2.36
CA GLY A 493 -24.83 3.50 -1.58
C GLY A 493 -24.05 2.72 -0.54
N SER A 494 -24.63 1.62 -0.06
CA SER A 494 -24.00 0.76 0.92
C SER A 494 -22.91 -0.15 0.32
N PRO A 495 -21.89 -0.56 1.09
CA PRO A 495 -20.93 -1.58 0.64
C PRO A 495 -21.63 -2.89 0.27
N PHE A 496 -22.65 -3.30 1.03
CA PHE A 496 -23.37 -4.55 0.81
C PHE A 496 -24.07 -4.58 -0.55
N ASP A 497 -24.78 -3.50 -0.93
CA ASP A 497 -25.43 -3.41 -2.25
C ASP A 497 -24.40 -3.39 -3.38
N LEU A 498 -23.30 -2.60 -3.23
CA LEU A 498 -22.22 -2.53 -4.20
C LEU A 498 -21.66 -3.92 -4.51
N PHE A 499 -21.15 -4.61 -3.48
CA PHE A 499 -20.45 -5.89 -3.66
C PHE A 499 -21.40 -7.06 -4.00
N SER A 500 -22.70 -6.89 -3.77
CA SER A 500 -23.72 -7.84 -4.23
C SER A 500 -24.11 -7.64 -5.70
N HIS A 501 -23.76 -6.50 -6.32
CA HIS A 501 -24.08 -6.14 -7.68
C HIS A 501 -22.94 -6.49 -8.65
N GLN A 502 -22.88 -7.74 -9.09
CA GLN A 502 -21.76 -8.32 -9.84
C GLN A 502 -21.40 -7.56 -11.13
N GLU A 503 -22.41 -7.07 -11.89
CA GLU A 503 -22.16 -6.31 -13.13
C GLU A 503 -21.43 -4.99 -12.85
N LEU A 504 -21.83 -4.26 -11.82
CA LEU A 504 -21.22 -2.99 -11.44
C LEU A 504 -19.79 -3.18 -10.96
N VAL A 505 -19.56 -4.18 -10.12
CA VAL A 505 -18.21 -4.52 -9.63
C VAL A 505 -17.27 -4.87 -10.78
N THR A 506 -17.76 -5.66 -11.75
CA THR A 506 -16.97 -6.06 -12.92
C THR A 506 -16.69 -4.87 -13.85
N SER A 507 -17.69 -4.02 -14.12
CA SER A 507 -17.51 -2.84 -14.99
C SER A 507 -16.56 -1.81 -14.41
N CYS A 508 -16.46 -1.71 -13.07
CA CYS A 508 -15.54 -0.81 -12.36
C CYS A 508 -14.20 -1.46 -11.98
N GLU A 509 -13.96 -2.70 -12.42
CA GLU A 509 -12.72 -3.46 -12.14
C GLU A 509 -12.40 -3.57 -10.63
N LEU A 510 -13.44 -3.65 -9.79
CA LEU A 510 -13.29 -3.73 -8.35
C LEU A 510 -13.01 -5.17 -7.89
N ILE A 511 -12.09 -5.33 -6.96
CA ILE A 511 -11.85 -6.62 -6.31
C ILE A 511 -12.92 -6.85 -5.23
N VAL A 512 -13.68 -7.92 -5.38
CA VAL A 512 -14.75 -8.27 -4.44
C VAL A 512 -14.16 -8.87 -3.16
N PRO A 513 -14.62 -8.47 -1.96
CA PRO A 513 -14.25 -9.16 -0.71
C PRO A 513 -14.61 -10.64 -0.75
N LEU A 514 -13.77 -11.47 -0.10
CA LEU A 514 -13.81 -12.94 -0.27
C LEU A 514 -15.17 -13.57 0.06
N HIS A 515 -15.90 -13.06 1.02
CA HIS A 515 -17.19 -13.62 1.42
C HIS A 515 -18.29 -13.37 0.36
N TYR A 516 -18.27 -12.26 -0.40
CA TYR A 516 -19.18 -12.06 -1.54
C TYR A 516 -18.80 -12.98 -2.71
N ARG A 517 -17.49 -13.09 -3.02
CA ARG A 517 -16.99 -14.02 -4.01
C ARG A 517 -17.40 -15.47 -3.68
N TYR A 518 -17.23 -15.89 -2.43
CA TYR A 518 -17.65 -17.19 -1.95
C TYR A 518 -19.15 -17.44 -2.15
N MET A 519 -20.01 -16.47 -1.82
CA MET A 519 -21.46 -16.57 -2.00
C MET A 519 -21.87 -16.68 -3.46
N ALA A 520 -21.21 -15.94 -4.35
CA ALA A 520 -21.48 -15.99 -5.79
C ALA A 520 -21.12 -17.37 -6.38
N GLU A 521 -19.87 -17.83 -6.19
CA GLU A 521 -19.37 -19.10 -6.73
C GLU A 521 -20.10 -20.31 -6.12
N ARG A 522 -20.46 -20.27 -4.84
CA ARG A 522 -21.22 -21.34 -4.19
C ARG A 522 -22.64 -21.49 -4.77
N LYS A 523 -23.32 -20.40 -5.10
CA LYS A 523 -24.61 -20.45 -5.78
C LYS A 523 -24.51 -21.14 -7.14
N GLU A 524 -23.45 -20.88 -7.90
CA GLU A 524 -23.20 -21.54 -9.18
C GLU A 524 -22.98 -23.05 -9.01
N VAL A 525 -22.14 -23.46 -8.05
CA VAL A 525 -21.88 -24.88 -7.75
C VAL A 525 -23.16 -25.60 -7.34
N MET A 526 -24.01 -24.99 -6.51
CA MET A 526 -25.31 -25.58 -6.11
C MET A 526 -26.31 -25.66 -7.25
N THR A 527 -26.21 -24.78 -8.25
CA THR A 527 -27.09 -24.76 -9.43
C THR A 527 -26.68 -25.85 -10.44
N ILE A 528 -25.38 -26.10 -10.59
CA ILE A 528 -24.82 -27.14 -11.47
C ILE A 528 -25.06 -28.56 -10.88
N ALA A 529 -25.12 -28.67 -9.55
CA ALA A 529 -25.34 -29.93 -8.85
C ALA A 529 -26.82 -30.39 -8.80
N LYS A 530 -27.75 -29.56 -9.24
CA LYS A 530 -29.18 -29.88 -9.44
C LYS A 530 -29.47 -30.26 -10.90
#